data_02ae6f7be2be17c1db7dc7ccd4f0126d
#
_entry.id   02ae6f7be2be17c1db7dc7ccd4f0126d
#
_cell.length_a   1.000
_cell.length_b   1.000
_cell.length_c   1.000
_cell.angle_alpha   90.00
_cell.angle_beta   90.00
_cell.angle_gamma   90.00
#
_symmetry.space_group_name_H-M   'P 1'
#
loop_
_entity.id
_entity.type
_entity.pdbx_description
1 polymer ?
#
loop_
_entity_poly.entity_id
_entity_poly.type
_entity_poly.pdbx_seq_one_letter_code
_entity_poly.pdbx_strand_id
1 'polypeptide(L)'
;ESIVLLKNDDNFLPITKEVKSIAVIGPNADTAHFGNYSGLPSYKVSPLDGIKTKLGSQASVKYAQGAPIYQKDPLPVLSGEHLISPSGEKGLMAEFFNNMKFQGEPVLVRLDTLMQHHWWDEGQFPDSIVNIDNFSVRWTGKIIPKESGRYFFNARTTVRSSKEDIGMRIYVDDQLVVDQWTSLRHWDTGLTKR
;
A
#
# COMPACT_ATOMS: atom_id res chain seq x y z
N GLU A 1 3.76 28.68 -13.62
CA GLU A 1 2.44 28.35 -14.19
C GLU A 1 2.61 27.16 -15.12
N SER A 2 1.91 26.06 -14.83
CA SER A 2 2.08 24.78 -15.56
C SER A 2 0.80 24.27 -16.21
N ILE A 3 -0.25 25.12 -16.31
CA ILE A 3 -1.50 24.75 -16.96
C ILE A 3 -1.48 25.29 -18.40
N VAL A 4 -1.63 24.39 -19.36
CA VAL A 4 -1.64 24.69 -20.79
C VAL A 4 -2.98 24.31 -21.39
N LEU A 5 -3.63 25.25 -22.08
CA LEU A 5 -4.86 25.00 -22.83
C LEU A 5 -4.50 24.42 -24.20
N LEU A 6 -4.71 23.11 -24.37
CA LEU A 6 -4.35 22.40 -25.61
C LEU A 6 -5.42 22.53 -26.71
N LYS A 7 -6.67 22.69 -26.33
CA LYS A 7 -7.81 22.75 -27.24
C LYS A 7 -8.96 23.57 -26.63
N ASN A 8 -9.63 24.39 -27.44
CA ASN A 8 -10.80 25.18 -27.02
C ASN A 8 -11.70 25.40 -28.23
N ASP A 9 -12.46 24.38 -28.61
CA ASP A 9 -13.39 24.45 -29.71
C ASP A 9 -14.51 25.44 -29.36
N ASP A 10 -14.96 26.19 -30.37
CA ASP A 10 -16.01 27.19 -30.26
C ASP A 10 -15.82 28.24 -29.14
N ASN A 11 -14.57 28.43 -28.65
CA ASN A 11 -14.27 29.34 -27.55
C ASN A 11 -15.10 29.02 -26.28
N PHE A 12 -15.34 27.73 -26.00
CA PHE A 12 -16.12 27.29 -24.84
C PHE A 12 -15.52 27.75 -23.49
N LEU A 13 -14.22 27.86 -23.43
CA LEU A 13 -13.51 28.42 -22.26
C LEU A 13 -13.09 29.87 -22.53
N PRO A 14 -13.18 30.79 -21.55
CA PRO A 14 -13.61 30.54 -20.16
C PRO A 14 -15.13 30.29 -20.04
N ILE A 15 -15.50 29.48 -19.05
CA ILE A 15 -16.91 29.17 -18.74
C ILE A 15 -17.64 30.48 -18.43
N THR A 16 -18.75 30.71 -19.12
CA THR A 16 -19.55 31.92 -18.97
C THR A 16 -20.39 31.94 -17.70
N LYS A 17 -20.87 33.14 -17.31
CA LYS A 17 -21.74 33.32 -16.13
C LYS A 17 -23.14 32.67 -16.28
N GLU A 18 -23.48 32.21 -17.46
CA GLU A 18 -24.76 31.57 -17.76
C GLU A 18 -24.84 30.12 -17.28
N VAL A 19 -23.69 29.50 -17.07
CA VAL A 19 -23.63 28.11 -16.55
C VAL A 19 -24.18 28.05 -15.13
N LYS A 20 -25.20 27.22 -14.93
CA LYS A 20 -25.88 27.04 -13.63
C LYS A 20 -25.48 25.78 -12.90
N SER A 21 -24.85 24.84 -13.56
CA SER A 21 -24.40 23.59 -12.95
C SER A 21 -23.14 23.10 -13.61
N ILE A 22 -22.19 22.63 -12.78
CA ILE A 22 -20.93 22.02 -13.22
C ILE A 22 -20.78 20.67 -12.52
N ALA A 23 -20.48 19.64 -13.30
CA ALA A 23 -20.04 18.34 -12.80
C ALA A 23 -18.52 18.28 -12.78
N VAL A 24 -17.94 18.05 -11.62
CA VAL A 24 -16.50 17.80 -11.42
C VAL A 24 -16.33 16.30 -11.16
N ILE A 25 -15.70 15.61 -12.10
CA ILE A 25 -15.63 14.14 -12.08
C ILE A 25 -14.15 13.73 -12.13
N GLY A 26 -13.76 12.85 -11.24
CA GLY A 26 -12.42 12.28 -11.22
C GLY A 26 -11.89 12.07 -9.80
N PRO A 27 -11.06 11.05 -9.58
CA PRO A 27 -10.52 10.72 -8.27
C PRO A 27 -9.54 11.78 -7.73
N ASN A 28 -8.92 12.58 -8.62
CA ASN A 28 -8.01 13.66 -8.25
C ASN A 28 -8.70 15.00 -8.04
N ALA A 29 -10.00 15.09 -8.25
CA ALA A 29 -10.69 16.37 -8.20
C ALA A 29 -10.83 16.92 -6.77
N ASP A 30 -11.00 16.04 -5.79
CA ASP A 30 -11.21 16.38 -4.37
C ASP A 30 -9.94 16.25 -3.51
N THR A 31 -8.79 16.11 -4.12
CA THR A 31 -7.53 15.93 -3.42
C THR A 31 -6.43 16.78 -4.03
N ALA A 32 -5.71 17.52 -3.18
CA ALA A 32 -4.46 18.15 -3.58
C ALA A 32 -3.31 17.15 -3.41
N HIS A 33 -2.79 16.64 -4.52
CA HIS A 33 -1.67 15.71 -4.53
C HIS A 33 -0.32 16.44 -4.51
N PHE A 34 0.59 15.96 -3.68
CA PHE A 34 1.95 16.48 -3.58
C PHE A 34 2.94 15.34 -3.83
N GLY A 35 4.08 15.65 -4.45
CA GLY A 35 5.16 14.70 -4.64
C GLY A 35 5.89 14.37 -3.33
N ASN A 36 6.64 13.28 -3.31
CA ASN A 36 7.36 12.80 -2.12
C ASN A 36 8.34 13.82 -1.52
N TYR A 37 8.83 14.75 -2.34
CA TYR A 37 9.80 15.79 -1.93
C TYR A 37 9.17 17.16 -1.69
N SER A 38 7.85 17.30 -1.72
CA SER A 38 7.21 18.61 -1.63
C SER A 38 7.07 19.18 -0.20
N GLY A 39 7.42 18.41 0.82
CA GLY A 39 7.21 18.79 2.21
C GLY A 39 5.72 18.87 2.58
N LEU A 40 5.43 19.35 3.77
CA LEU A 40 4.06 19.58 4.25
C LEU A 40 3.67 21.04 3.94
N PRO A 41 2.72 21.27 3.01
CA PRO A 41 2.27 22.62 2.72
C PRO A 41 1.41 23.12 3.87
N SER A 42 1.55 24.41 4.20
CA SER A 42 0.71 25.09 5.19
C SER A 42 -0.73 25.30 4.73
N TYR A 43 -0.97 25.16 3.43
CA TYR A 43 -2.25 25.40 2.80
C TYR A 43 -2.45 24.49 1.58
N LYS A 44 -3.64 23.94 1.44
CA LYS A 44 -4.01 23.01 0.36
C LYS A 44 -5.31 23.47 -0.29
N VAL A 45 -5.37 23.43 -1.62
CA VAL A 45 -6.61 23.62 -2.39
C VAL A 45 -6.73 22.50 -3.40
N SER A 46 -7.81 21.73 -3.32
CA SER A 46 -8.15 20.77 -4.37
C SER A 46 -8.72 21.50 -5.61
N PRO A 47 -8.69 20.89 -6.80
CA PRO A 47 -9.39 21.40 -7.96
C PRO A 47 -10.88 21.69 -7.67
N LEU A 48 -11.54 20.79 -6.95
CA LEU A 48 -12.93 20.94 -6.54
C LEU A 48 -13.16 22.17 -5.65
N ASP A 49 -12.29 22.37 -4.65
CA ASP A 49 -12.37 23.53 -3.75
C ASP A 49 -12.13 24.84 -4.51
N GLY A 50 -11.13 24.85 -5.41
CA GLY A 50 -10.85 26.02 -6.26
C GLY A 50 -12.07 26.39 -7.14
N ILE A 51 -12.72 25.40 -7.76
CA ILE A 51 -13.91 25.59 -8.57
C ILE A 51 -15.08 26.10 -7.72
N LYS A 52 -15.35 25.45 -6.57
CA LYS A 52 -16.41 25.90 -5.64
C LYS A 52 -16.20 27.32 -5.16
N THR A 53 -14.98 27.66 -4.76
CA THR A 53 -14.62 28.99 -4.29
C THR A 53 -14.79 30.04 -5.40
N LYS A 54 -14.36 29.72 -6.63
CA LYS A 54 -14.46 30.63 -7.78
C LYS A 54 -15.90 30.91 -8.18
N LEU A 55 -16.76 29.90 -8.14
CA LEU A 55 -18.16 30.03 -8.55
C LEU A 55 -19.07 30.55 -7.45
N GLY A 56 -18.76 30.31 -6.19
CA GLY A 56 -19.60 30.69 -5.06
C GLY A 56 -21.06 30.21 -5.24
N SER A 57 -22.01 31.15 -5.19
CA SER A 57 -23.44 30.85 -5.40
C SER A 57 -23.88 30.93 -6.90
N GLN A 58 -22.97 31.21 -7.82
CA GLN A 58 -23.29 31.42 -9.24
C GLN A 58 -23.76 30.13 -9.91
N ALA A 59 -23.17 29.00 -9.60
CA ALA A 59 -23.50 27.70 -10.17
C ALA A 59 -23.44 26.59 -9.12
N SER A 60 -24.27 25.57 -9.30
CA SER A 60 -24.22 24.35 -8.50
C SER A 60 -23.03 23.48 -8.94
N VAL A 61 -22.16 23.10 -8.02
CA VAL A 61 -21.04 22.21 -8.29
C VAL A 61 -21.35 20.83 -7.72
N LYS A 62 -21.46 19.84 -8.60
CA LYS A 62 -21.66 18.43 -8.24
C LYS A 62 -20.35 17.68 -8.40
N TYR A 63 -20.01 16.84 -7.44
CA TYR A 63 -18.81 16.02 -7.49
C TYR A 63 -19.14 14.54 -7.53
N ALA A 64 -18.38 13.81 -8.32
CA ALA A 64 -18.35 12.35 -8.30
C ALA A 64 -16.91 11.88 -8.51
N GLN A 65 -16.47 10.92 -7.71
CA GLN A 65 -15.12 10.35 -7.84
C GLN A 65 -14.93 9.64 -9.18
N GLY A 66 -15.97 9.02 -9.74
CA GLY A 66 -15.86 8.19 -10.93
C GLY A 66 -15.06 6.91 -10.65
N ALA A 67 -14.27 6.47 -11.62
CA ALA A 67 -13.40 5.31 -11.44
C ALA A 67 -12.21 5.66 -10.53
N PRO A 68 -11.92 4.85 -9.50
CA PRO A 68 -10.75 5.05 -8.65
C PRO A 68 -9.46 4.80 -9.45
N ILE A 69 -8.41 5.60 -9.20
CA ILE A 69 -7.07 5.38 -9.77
C ILE A 69 -6.42 4.15 -9.16
N TYR A 70 -6.70 3.92 -7.89
CA TYR A 70 -6.20 2.77 -7.15
C TYR A 70 -7.37 1.96 -6.60
N GLN A 71 -7.18 0.68 -6.49
CA GLN A 71 -8.10 -0.14 -5.72
C GLN A 71 -8.16 0.43 -4.29
N LYS A 72 -9.33 0.93 -3.90
CA LYS A 72 -9.51 1.81 -2.74
C LYS A 72 -9.17 1.14 -1.40
N ASP A 73 -9.23 -0.15 -1.35
CA ASP A 73 -8.97 -0.91 -0.14
C ASP A 73 -7.86 -1.93 -0.42
N PRO A 74 -6.61 -1.65 0.00
CA PRO A 74 -5.67 -2.74 0.16
C PRO A 74 -6.34 -3.79 1.06
N LEU A 75 -6.14 -5.05 0.74
CA LEU A 75 -6.60 -6.12 1.62
C LEU A 75 -6.14 -5.80 3.04
N PRO A 76 -6.98 -6.01 4.06
CA PRO A 76 -6.63 -5.69 5.43
C PRO A 76 -5.36 -6.43 5.81
N VAL A 77 -4.49 -5.76 6.56
CA VAL A 77 -3.28 -6.38 7.08
C VAL A 77 -3.69 -7.51 8.02
N LEU A 78 -3.06 -8.65 7.85
CA LEU A 78 -3.30 -9.81 8.70
C LEU A 78 -2.81 -9.51 10.12
N SER A 79 -3.70 -9.56 11.09
CA SER A 79 -3.45 -9.24 12.50
C SER A 79 -3.61 -10.44 13.41
N GLY A 80 -3.07 -10.34 14.61
CA GLY A 80 -3.14 -11.39 15.63
C GLY A 80 -4.54 -11.89 15.99
N GLU A 81 -5.59 -11.13 15.66
CA GLU A 81 -6.98 -11.61 15.85
C GLU A 81 -7.32 -12.84 14.99
N HIS A 82 -6.59 -13.03 13.90
CA HIS A 82 -6.76 -14.12 12.95
C HIS A 82 -5.59 -15.09 12.90
N LEU A 83 -4.62 -14.90 13.79
CA LEU A 83 -3.37 -15.63 13.80
C LEU A 83 -3.16 -16.32 15.15
N ILE A 84 -2.69 -17.56 15.11
CA ILE A 84 -2.29 -18.32 16.30
C ILE A 84 -0.90 -18.90 16.04
N SER A 85 0.04 -18.57 16.90
CA SER A 85 1.39 -19.11 16.88
C SER A 85 1.42 -20.60 17.28
N PRO A 86 2.51 -21.33 17.04
CA PRO A 86 2.68 -22.70 17.53
C PRO A 86 2.55 -22.83 19.05
N SER A 87 2.86 -21.77 19.82
CA SER A 87 2.70 -21.72 21.29
C SER A 87 1.26 -21.45 21.74
N GLY A 88 0.33 -21.15 20.80
CA GLY A 88 -1.08 -20.87 21.11
C GLY A 88 -1.38 -19.40 21.36
N GLU A 89 -0.42 -18.51 21.24
CA GLU A 89 -0.59 -17.06 21.40
C GLU A 89 -1.09 -16.40 20.10
N LYS A 90 -1.74 -15.25 20.22
CA LYS A 90 -2.22 -14.46 19.06
C LYS A 90 -1.05 -13.87 18.28
N GLY A 91 -0.84 -14.32 17.06
CA GLY A 91 0.26 -13.88 16.19
C GLY A 91 0.93 -15.03 15.45
N LEU A 92 2.03 -14.74 14.77
CA LEU A 92 2.92 -15.73 14.18
C LEU A 92 4.27 -15.74 14.89
N MET A 93 4.86 -16.90 15.02
CA MET A 93 6.25 -17.02 15.48
C MET A 93 7.17 -16.61 14.33
N ALA A 94 7.97 -15.59 14.56
CA ALA A 94 8.98 -15.08 13.63
C ALA A 94 10.36 -15.56 14.04
N GLU A 95 11.06 -16.23 13.12
CA GLU A 95 12.42 -16.71 13.26
C GLU A 95 13.33 -15.95 12.30
N PHE A 96 14.29 -15.21 12.81
CA PHE A 96 15.23 -14.41 12.02
C PHE A 96 16.59 -15.12 11.91
N PHE A 97 17.16 -15.12 10.70
CA PHE A 97 18.44 -15.73 10.38
C PHE A 97 19.36 -14.69 9.75
N ASN A 98 20.62 -14.62 10.17
CA ASN A 98 21.63 -13.73 9.58
C ASN A 98 22.22 -14.30 8.27
N ASN A 99 21.33 -14.81 7.42
CA ASN A 99 21.61 -15.25 6.06
C ASN A 99 20.32 -15.31 5.24
N MET A 100 20.42 -15.35 3.92
CA MET A 100 19.27 -15.35 3.01
C MET A 100 18.66 -16.74 2.73
N LYS A 101 19.10 -17.79 3.43
CA LYS A 101 18.74 -19.18 3.11
C LYS A 101 18.15 -19.96 4.29
N PHE A 102 17.81 -19.30 5.40
CA PHE A 102 17.29 -19.93 6.62
C PHE A 102 18.21 -21.02 7.19
N GLN A 103 19.54 -20.86 7.02
CA GLN A 103 20.51 -21.85 7.47
C GLN A 103 20.95 -21.61 8.92
N GLY A 104 21.15 -22.70 9.65
CA GLY A 104 21.56 -22.66 11.05
C GLY A 104 20.42 -22.37 12.02
N GLU A 105 20.76 -22.01 13.24
CA GLU A 105 19.78 -21.61 14.24
C GLU A 105 19.36 -20.14 14.03
N PRO A 106 18.09 -19.78 14.31
CA PRO A 106 17.66 -18.40 14.27
C PRO A 106 18.38 -17.56 15.32
N VAL A 107 18.82 -16.37 14.94
CA VAL A 107 19.47 -15.42 15.86
C VAL A 107 18.48 -14.70 16.76
N LEU A 108 17.22 -14.61 16.32
CA LEU A 108 16.13 -14.02 17.06
C LEU A 108 14.84 -14.80 16.80
N VAL A 109 14.11 -15.10 17.86
CA VAL A 109 12.75 -15.65 17.78
C VAL A 109 11.83 -14.75 18.58
N ARG A 110 10.72 -14.31 17.95
CA ARG A 110 9.72 -13.47 18.62
C ARG A 110 8.32 -13.74 18.10
N LEU A 111 7.32 -13.21 18.80
CA LEU A 111 5.93 -13.23 18.38
C LEU A 111 5.62 -11.94 17.62
N ASP A 112 5.19 -12.05 16.37
CA ASP A 112 4.70 -10.94 15.58
C ASP A 112 3.16 -10.98 15.50
N THR A 113 2.51 -9.94 16.01
CA THR A 113 1.04 -9.84 16.08
C THR A 113 0.42 -9.10 14.91
N LEU A 114 1.24 -8.49 14.05
CA LEU A 114 0.81 -7.75 12.86
C LEU A 114 1.77 -8.07 11.72
N MET A 115 1.22 -8.52 10.57
CA MET A 115 2.01 -8.83 9.37
C MET A 115 2.25 -7.58 8.52
N GLN A 116 2.78 -6.53 9.15
CA GLN A 116 3.19 -5.30 8.51
C GLN A 116 4.48 -4.80 9.15
N HIS A 117 5.57 -4.85 8.41
CA HIS A 117 6.90 -4.49 8.91
C HIS A 117 7.50 -3.41 8.01
N HIS A 118 8.13 -2.40 8.64
CA HIS A 118 8.86 -1.34 7.97
C HIS A 118 10.30 -1.38 8.47
N TRP A 119 11.19 -1.89 7.64
CA TRP A 119 12.62 -2.04 8.00
C TRP A 119 13.50 -1.10 7.17
N TRP A 120 13.10 0.18 7.12
CA TRP A 120 13.78 1.18 6.30
C TRP A 120 14.86 1.95 7.05
N ASP A 121 14.65 2.16 8.34
CA ASP A 121 15.50 2.97 9.19
C ASP A 121 16.04 2.11 10.34
N GLU A 122 17.25 2.42 10.81
CA GLU A 122 17.95 1.66 11.86
C GLU A 122 17.11 1.43 13.13
N GLY A 123 16.21 2.33 13.46
CA GLY A 123 15.31 2.20 14.63
C GLY A 123 14.08 1.30 14.42
N GLN A 124 13.87 0.75 13.22
CA GLN A 124 12.69 -0.08 12.90
C GLN A 124 13.04 -1.55 12.67
N PHE A 125 14.32 -1.89 12.75
CA PHE A 125 14.76 -3.27 12.67
C PHE A 125 14.29 -4.09 13.88
N PRO A 126 14.09 -5.40 13.70
CA PRO A 126 13.57 -6.25 14.76
C PRO A 126 14.45 -6.27 16.00
N ASP A 127 15.76 -6.20 15.84
CA ASP A 127 16.78 -6.16 16.90
C ASP A 127 18.16 -5.88 16.29
N SER A 128 19.07 -5.34 17.07
CA SER A 128 20.47 -5.09 16.67
C SER A 128 21.28 -6.36 16.35
N ILE A 129 20.83 -7.52 16.80
CA ILE A 129 21.44 -8.83 16.51
C ILE A 129 21.17 -9.31 15.08
N VAL A 130 20.14 -8.78 14.44
CA VAL A 130 19.77 -9.14 13.06
C VAL A 130 20.58 -8.29 12.09
N ASN A 131 21.25 -8.96 11.14
CA ASN A 131 22.00 -8.28 10.08
C ASN A 131 21.05 -7.59 9.09
N ILE A 132 21.12 -6.26 9.00
CA ILE A 132 20.17 -5.45 8.21
C ILE A 132 20.27 -5.66 6.69
N ASP A 133 21.43 -6.07 6.20
CA ASP A 133 21.69 -6.21 4.75
C ASP A 133 21.62 -7.66 4.26
N ASN A 134 21.62 -8.63 5.18
CA ASN A 134 21.70 -10.03 4.80
C ASN A 134 20.99 -10.90 5.85
N PHE A 135 19.68 -10.96 5.78
CA PHE A 135 18.86 -11.76 6.68
C PHE A 135 17.70 -12.42 5.95
N SER A 136 17.10 -13.39 6.59
CA SER A 136 15.81 -13.95 6.20
C SER A 136 14.93 -14.13 7.43
N VAL A 137 13.62 -14.10 7.23
CA VAL A 137 12.65 -14.30 8.30
C VAL A 137 11.60 -15.31 7.86
N ARG A 138 11.27 -16.23 8.77
CA ARG A 138 10.21 -17.22 8.60
C ARG A 138 9.14 -17.01 9.65
N TRP A 139 7.91 -16.78 9.22
CA TRP A 139 6.76 -16.74 10.12
C TRP A 139 6.00 -18.06 10.06
N THR A 140 5.71 -18.61 11.22
CA THR A 140 5.02 -19.90 11.37
C THR A 140 3.83 -19.75 12.30
N GLY A 141 2.70 -20.38 11.95
CA GLY A 141 1.50 -20.40 12.79
C GLY A 141 0.29 -20.85 12.01
N LYS A 142 -0.89 -20.53 12.51
CA LYS A 142 -2.19 -20.88 11.90
C LYS A 142 -3.00 -19.63 11.64
N ILE A 143 -3.74 -19.62 10.56
CA ILE A 143 -4.78 -18.62 10.28
C ILE A 143 -6.11 -19.18 10.74
N ILE A 144 -6.87 -18.37 11.47
CA ILE A 144 -8.23 -18.68 11.92
C ILE A 144 -9.20 -17.91 11.04
N PRO A 145 -9.80 -18.53 10.01
CA PRO A 145 -10.78 -17.89 9.17
C PRO A 145 -12.07 -17.63 9.94
N LYS A 146 -12.69 -16.45 9.74
CA LYS A 146 -13.98 -16.13 10.38
C LYS A 146 -15.13 -16.91 9.80
N GLU A 147 -15.07 -17.22 8.51
CA GLU A 147 -16.15 -17.84 7.76
C GLU A 147 -15.58 -18.89 6.81
N SER A 148 -16.38 -19.88 6.46
CA SER A 148 -16.04 -20.83 5.39
C SER A 148 -16.17 -20.13 4.05
N GLY A 149 -15.18 -20.28 3.18
CA GLY A 149 -15.21 -19.61 1.88
C GLY A 149 -13.88 -19.64 1.15
N ARG A 150 -13.81 -18.85 0.10
CA ARG A 150 -12.59 -18.67 -0.68
C ARG A 150 -11.80 -17.49 -0.13
N TYR A 151 -10.54 -17.70 0.15
CA TYR A 151 -9.61 -16.70 0.66
C TYR A 151 -8.58 -16.32 -0.38
N PHE A 152 -8.20 -15.04 -0.38
CA PHE A 152 -7.14 -14.50 -1.20
C PHE A 152 -5.96 -14.12 -0.33
N PHE A 153 -4.79 -14.63 -0.68
CA PHE A 153 -3.55 -14.26 -0.02
C PHE A 153 -2.79 -13.27 -0.89
N ASN A 154 -2.40 -12.16 -0.30
CA ASN A 154 -1.57 -11.14 -0.91
C ASN A 154 -0.41 -10.85 0.03
N ALA A 155 0.82 -10.89 -0.50
CA ALA A 155 1.98 -10.39 0.20
C ALA A 155 2.58 -9.26 -0.62
N ARG A 156 2.95 -8.18 0.07
CA ARG A 156 3.53 -7.00 -0.53
C ARG A 156 4.83 -6.66 0.18
N THR A 157 5.88 -6.41 -0.58
CA THR A 157 7.11 -5.82 -0.09
C THR A 157 7.46 -4.58 -0.89
N THR A 158 8.24 -3.70 -0.30
CA THR A 158 8.81 -2.52 -0.96
C THR A 158 10.31 -2.72 -1.04
N VAL A 159 10.86 -2.59 -2.24
CA VAL A 159 12.30 -2.69 -2.48
C VAL A 159 12.85 -1.29 -2.60
N ARG A 160 13.93 -0.97 -1.90
CA ARG A 160 14.58 0.35 -1.91
C ARG A 160 15.47 0.54 -3.13
N SER A 161 16.05 -0.54 -3.66
CA SER A 161 17.04 -0.49 -4.72
C SER A 161 16.85 -1.64 -5.70
N SER A 162 17.14 -1.40 -6.98
CA SER A 162 17.15 -2.44 -8.02
C SER A 162 18.24 -3.51 -7.84
N LYS A 163 19.09 -3.37 -6.83
CA LYS A 163 20.17 -4.31 -6.48
C LYS A 163 19.82 -5.21 -5.30
N GLU A 164 18.66 -5.02 -4.68
CA GLU A 164 18.23 -5.81 -3.53
C GLU A 164 17.42 -7.00 -4.01
N ASP A 165 17.90 -8.20 -3.75
CA ASP A 165 17.17 -9.44 -3.97
C ASP A 165 16.27 -9.70 -2.74
N ILE A 166 15.04 -9.20 -2.80
CA ILE A 166 14.02 -9.53 -1.82
C ILE A 166 13.10 -10.58 -2.42
N GLY A 167 12.98 -11.72 -1.76
CA GLY A 167 12.06 -12.78 -2.14
C GLY A 167 11.03 -13.05 -1.06
N MET A 168 9.86 -13.53 -1.44
CA MET A 168 8.84 -14.00 -0.50
C MET A 168 8.11 -15.23 -1.01
N ARG A 169 7.67 -16.07 -0.07
CA ARG A 169 6.79 -17.21 -0.30
C ARG A 169 5.75 -17.28 0.78
N ILE A 170 4.55 -17.70 0.39
CA ILE A 170 3.50 -18.07 1.35
C ILE A 170 3.10 -19.52 1.07
N TYR A 171 3.10 -20.29 2.14
CA TYR A 171 2.59 -21.65 2.17
C TYR A 171 1.34 -21.70 3.03
N VAL A 172 0.33 -22.42 2.58
CA VAL A 172 -0.89 -22.71 3.35
C VAL A 172 -1.10 -24.23 3.30
N ASP A 173 -1.14 -24.88 4.45
CA ASP A 173 -1.22 -26.33 4.56
C ASP A 173 -0.18 -27.04 3.66
N ASP A 174 1.08 -26.60 3.79
CA ASP A 174 2.25 -27.06 3.01
C ASP A 174 2.16 -26.83 1.48
N GLN A 175 1.12 -26.16 1.00
CA GLN A 175 0.99 -25.79 -0.41
C GLN A 175 1.53 -24.39 -0.65
N LEU A 176 2.41 -24.26 -1.65
CA LEU A 176 2.94 -22.96 -2.09
C LEU A 176 1.85 -22.16 -2.80
N VAL A 177 1.32 -21.12 -2.13
CA VAL A 177 0.24 -20.27 -2.66
C VAL A 177 0.73 -18.95 -3.25
N VAL A 178 1.87 -18.46 -2.78
CA VAL A 178 2.56 -17.29 -3.38
C VAL A 178 4.04 -17.62 -3.53
N ASP A 179 4.58 -17.48 -4.74
CA ASP A 179 6.02 -17.61 -5.01
C ASP A 179 6.52 -16.37 -5.75
N GLN A 180 7.30 -15.58 -5.06
CA GLN A 180 8.04 -14.44 -5.58
C GLN A 180 9.50 -14.45 -5.09
N TRP A 181 10.09 -15.63 -4.97
CA TRP A 181 11.43 -15.77 -4.39
C TRP A 181 12.53 -15.12 -5.24
N THR A 182 12.37 -15.08 -6.54
CA THR A 182 13.40 -14.60 -7.48
C THR A 182 12.94 -13.51 -8.42
N SER A 183 11.70 -13.04 -8.33
CA SER A 183 11.10 -12.21 -9.38
C SER A 183 10.63 -10.81 -8.91
N LEU A 184 10.95 -10.40 -7.70
CA LEU A 184 10.59 -9.06 -7.23
C LEU A 184 11.42 -8.01 -7.96
N ARG A 185 10.78 -7.35 -8.91
CA ARG A 185 11.30 -6.14 -9.53
C ARG A 185 10.92 -4.94 -8.69
N HIS A 186 11.70 -3.88 -8.81
CA HIS A 186 11.63 -2.61 -8.08
C HIS A 186 10.23 -2.01 -7.81
N TRP A 187 9.18 -2.48 -8.48
CA TRP A 187 7.80 -1.98 -8.36
C TRP A 187 6.75 -3.09 -8.31
N ASP A 188 7.13 -4.33 -8.15
CA ASP A 188 6.16 -5.42 -8.07
C ASP A 188 5.46 -5.43 -6.70
N THR A 189 4.19 -5.11 -6.75
CA THR A 189 3.33 -4.95 -5.59
C THR A 189 2.46 -6.17 -5.36
N GLY A 190 3.06 -7.34 -5.17
CA GLY A 190 2.37 -8.53 -4.72
C GLY A 190 1.58 -9.31 -5.79
N LEU A 191 1.50 -10.60 -5.60
CA LEU A 191 0.60 -11.50 -6.32
C LEU A 191 -0.60 -11.85 -5.45
N THR A 192 -1.77 -11.84 -6.06
CA THR A 192 -2.98 -12.40 -5.44
C THR A 192 -3.25 -13.74 -6.09
N LYS A 193 -3.28 -14.83 -5.31
CA LYS A 193 -3.71 -16.15 -5.77
C LYS A 193 -5.10 -16.44 -5.23
N ARG A 194 -5.98 -16.91 -6.12
CA ARG A 194 -7.36 -17.30 -5.78
C ARG A 194 -7.40 -18.76 -5.38
#